data_46aa72389c721198f3aafccd97a7f9fc
#
_entry.id   46aa72389c721198f3aafccd97a7f9fc
#
_cell.length_a   1.000
_cell.length_b   1.000
_cell.length_c   1.000
_cell.angle_alpha   90.00
_cell.angle_beta   90.00
_cell.angle_gamma   90.00
#
_symmetry.space_group_name_H-M   'P 1'
#
loop_
_entity.id
_entity.type
_entity.pdbx_description
1 polymer ?
#
loop_
_entity_poly.entity_id
_entity_poly.type
_entity_poly.pdbx_seq_one_letter_code
_entity_poly.pdbx_strand_id
1 'polypeptide(L)'
;MQPNIFMWCGLLKSLIDSDLHIIRDDVKSSRNSRFNRNKIAGNGTETWLTIPFIKFNDHKLIFEQRLSTNDIVRKKLTSLFKGRYASYPYCSRSLEIINYSLQVGADEGNLIDIYIRFLDALRNIGLPICKTVLASSLIKESEKYSFSGVDMVNNLLNKSNADCYYAAQNTINYAERSEYRVKKVLIQEFSQKSYYQIGLKTEEKNFIKNLSCLDIIASLPVEEIKENLDISNNWK
;
A
#
# COMPACT_ATOMS: atom_id res chain seq x y z
N MET A 1 8.64 2.62 -4.94
CA MET A 1 7.58 3.27 -4.10
C MET A 1 7.81 2.89 -2.64
N GLN A 2 7.51 3.77 -1.68
CA GLN A 2 7.64 3.44 -0.25
C GLN A 2 6.56 2.44 0.18
N PRO A 3 6.83 1.54 1.16
CA PRO A 3 5.85 0.60 1.66
C PRO A 3 4.65 1.34 2.28
N ASN A 4 3.47 0.77 2.13
CA ASN A 4 2.23 1.31 2.69
C ASN A 4 1.34 0.13 3.12
N ILE A 5 1.46 -0.25 4.39
CA ILE A 5 0.66 -1.33 4.94
C ILE A 5 -0.81 -0.88 4.99
N PHE A 6 -1.72 -1.79 4.58
CA PHE A 6 -3.15 -1.48 4.42
C PHE A 6 -3.41 -0.35 3.41
N MET A 7 -2.67 -0.35 2.30
CA MET A 7 -2.67 0.68 1.26
C MET A 7 -4.08 1.08 0.77
N TRP A 8 -4.20 2.25 0.17
CA TRP A 8 -5.42 2.69 -0.49
C TRP A 8 -5.57 2.08 -1.90
N CYS A 9 -6.79 2.13 -2.45
CA CYS A 9 -7.13 1.43 -3.69
C CYS A 9 -6.32 1.87 -4.91
N GLY A 10 -5.96 3.14 -5.04
CA GLY A 10 -5.14 3.61 -6.16
C GLY A 10 -3.74 3.02 -6.14
N LEU A 11 -3.13 2.83 -4.96
CA LEU A 11 -1.85 2.14 -4.85
C LEU A 11 -2.01 0.64 -5.14
N LEU A 12 -3.07 0.00 -4.64
CA LEU A 12 -3.38 -1.38 -4.97
C LEU A 12 -3.49 -1.57 -6.49
N LYS A 13 -4.18 -0.66 -7.18
CA LYS A 13 -4.31 -0.72 -8.64
C LYS A 13 -2.97 -0.58 -9.36
N SER A 14 -2.09 0.31 -8.89
CA SER A 14 -0.73 0.43 -9.44
C SER A 14 0.06 -0.87 -9.34
N LEU A 15 -0.12 -1.65 -8.25
CA LEU A 15 0.54 -2.94 -8.08
C LEU A 15 -0.07 -4.05 -8.95
N ILE A 16 -1.34 -3.92 -9.30
CA ILE A 16 -2.04 -4.85 -10.22
C ILE A 16 -1.60 -4.59 -11.67
N ASP A 17 -1.41 -3.34 -12.05
CA ASP A 17 -1.09 -2.95 -13.43
C ASP A 17 0.40 -3.04 -13.78
N SER A 18 1.26 -3.15 -12.79
CA SER A 18 2.71 -3.23 -12.97
C SER A 18 3.19 -4.67 -13.06
N ASP A 19 4.35 -4.90 -13.69
CA ASP A 19 5.04 -6.19 -13.68
C ASP A 19 5.96 -6.32 -12.46
N LEU A 20 6.50 -5.19 -11.99
CA LEU A 20 7.47 -5.13 -10.91
C LEU A 20 7.22 -3.95 -9.97
N HIS A 21 7.19 -4.23 -8.68
CA HIS A 21 7.16 -3.23 -7.63
C HIS A 21 8.51 -3.13 -6.92
N ILE A 22 9.20 -2.00 -7.08
CA ILE A 22 10.43 -1.70 -6.33
C ILE A 22 10.05 -1.02 -5.02
N ILE A 23 10.26 -1.72 -3.92
CA ILE A 23 10.00 -1.22 -2.56
C ILE A 23 11.16 -0.32 -2.15
N ARG A 24 10.91 0.97 -1.92
CA ARG A 24 11.89 1.94 -1.43
C ARG A 24 12.07 1.78 0.09
N ASP A 25 12.82 0.76 0.46
CA ASP A 25 13.20 0.44 1.83
C ASP A 25 14.45 1.21 2.30
N ASP A 26 15.18 1.76 1.34
CA ASP A 26 16.47 2.43 1.40
C ASP A 26 16.41 3.92 1.76
N VAL A 27 15.24 4.48 1.97
CA VAL A 27 15.04 5.89 2.28
C VAL A 27 14.74 6.12 3.76
N LYS A 28 15.01 7.32 4.26
CA LYS A 28 14.66 7.71 5.63
C LYS A 28 13.16 7.64 5.85
N SER A 29 12.76 7.16 6.99
CA SER A 29 11.37 7.15 7.40
C SER A 29 10.90 8.56 7.81
N SER A 30 9.61 8.83 7.63
CA SER A 30 8.98 10.08 8.05
C SER A 30 7.81 9.78 8.98
N ARG A 31 7.72 10.49 10.10
CA ARG A 31 6.68 10.31 11.11
C ARG A 31 5.25 10.47 10.58
N ASN A 32 5.09 11.33 9.57
CA ASN A 32 3.78 11.62 8.98
C ASN A 32 3.40 10.68 7.82
N SER A 33 4.26 9.71 7.49
CA SER A 33 4.01 8.74 6.43
C SER A 33 2.90 7.76 6.79
N ARG A 34 2.34 7.13 5.75
CA ARG A 34 1.33 6.07 5.88
C ARG A 34 1.93 4.66 5.89
N PHE A 35 3.16 4.51 6.35
CA PHE A 35 3.85 3.21 6.33
C PHE A 35 3.10 2.16 7.12
N ASN A 36 2.64 2.53 8.32
CA ASN A 36 2.10 1.65 9.35
C ASN A 36 0.61 1.86 9.61
N ARG A 37 -0.07 2.71 8.83
CA ARG A 37 -1.48 3.05 9.08
C ARG A 37 -2.21 3.46 7.82
N ASN A 38 -3.52 3.21 7.83
CA ASN A 38 -4.43 3.80 6.86
C ASN A 38 -5.82 3.99 7.48
N LYS A 39 -6.67 4.77 6.80
CA LYS A 39 -8.05 4.97 7.22
C LYS A 39 -8.91 3.79 6.81
N ILE A 40 -9.81 3.40 7.71
CA ILE A 40 -10.93 2.49 7.47
C ILE A 40 -12.23 3.22 7.82
N ALA A 41 -13.34 2.78 7.22
CA ALA A 41 -14.67 3.31 7.56
C ALA A 41 -15.44 2.32 8.44
N GLY A 42 -16.69 2.18 8.17
CA GLY A 42 -17.69 1.41 8.87
C GLY A 42 -18.58 2.32 9.72
N ASN A 43 -19.87 2.06 9.66
CA ASN A 43 -20.91 2.87 10.34
C ASN A 43 -20.86 4.36 9.98
N GLY A 44 -20.49 4.69 8.74
CA GLY A 44 -20.50 6.07 8.21
C GLY A 44 -19.40 7.00 8.72
N THR A 45 -18.39 6.49 9.44
CA THR A 45 -17.30 7.31 9.99
C THR A 45 -15.93 6.71 9.71
N GLU A 46 -14.92 7.58 9.52
CA GLU A 46 -13.53 7.17 9.35
C GLU A 46 -12.81 6.96 10.67
N THR A 47 -11.89 6.02 10.70
CA THR A 47 -10.90 5.87 11.78
C THR A 47 -9.57 5.35 11.24
N TRP A 48 -8.50 5.53 12.01
CA TRP A 48 -7.19 5.01 11.68
C TRP A 48 -7.01 3.57 12.15
N LEU A 49 -6.63 2.69 11.24
CA LEU A 49 -6.08 1.37 11.55
C LEU A 49 -4.56 1.53 11.58
N THR A 50 -3.96 1.47 12.76
CA THR A 50 -2.54 1.80 12.97
C THR A 50 -1.82 0.67 13.68
N ILE A 51 -0.73 0.16 13.09
CA ILE A 51 0.23 -0.73 13.75
C ILE A 51 1.24 0.18 14.47
N PRO A 52 1.40 0.12 15.79
CA PRO A 52 2.32 1.01 16.50
C PRO A 52 3.78 0.72 16.16
N PHE A 53 4.59 1.76 16.05
CA PHE A 53 6.05 1.58 16.09
C PHE A 53 6.48 1.20 17.51
N ILE A 54 7.46 0.32 17.65
CA ILE A 54 8.12 0.03 18.94
C ILE A 54 8.85 1.28 19.41
N LYS A 55 9.71 1.82 18.57
CA LYS A 55 10.42 3.08 18.79
C LYS A 55 10.65 3.73 17.43
N PHE A 56 9.82 4.70 17.07
CA PHE A 56 10.02 5.43 15.83
C PHE A 56 11.30 6.27 15.88
N ASN A 57 12.08 6.19 14.81
CA ASN A 57 13.27 7.02 14.65
C ASN A 57 13.33 7.53 13.20
N ASP A 58 13.22 8.84 13.01
CA ASP A 58 13.23 9.52 11.71
C ASP A 58 14.60 9.58 11.04
N HIS A 59 15.68 9.29 11.79
CA HIS A 59 17.03 9.13 11.23
C HIS A 59 17.27 7.75 10.63
N LYS A 60 16.47 6.75 11.01
CA LYS A 60 16.57 5.39 10.48
C LYS A 60 15.95 5.27 9.09
N LEU A 61 16.51 4.35 8.31
CA LEU A 61 15.92 3.92 7.04
C LEU A 61 14.64 3.10 7.29
N ILE A 62 13.80 3.00 6.27
CA ILE A 62 12.52 2.27 6.38
C ILE A 62 12.76 0.82 6.76
N PHE A 63 13.78 0.16 6.18
CA PHE A 63 14.08 -1.25 6.49
C PHE A 63 14.56 -1.47 7.94
N GLU A 64 14.94 -0.43 8.67
CA GLU A 64 15.38 -0.52 10.08
C GLU A 64 14.22 -0.30 11.07
N GLN A 65 13.04 0.09 10.58
CA GLN A 65 11.89 0.37 11.44
C GLN A 65 11.24 -0.92 11.95
N ARG A 66 10.82 -0.90 13.21
CA ARG A 66 10.14 -2.02 13.88
C ARG A 66 8.75 -1.62 14.32
N LEU A 67 7.78 -2.49 14.06
CA LEU A 67 6.38 -2.34 14.46
C LEU A 67 6.02 -3.40 15.51
N SER A 68 5.10 -3.06 16.40
CA SER A 68 4.59 -4.03 17.38
C SER A 68 3.64 -5.02 16.71
N THR A 69 3.94 -6.31 16.88
CA THR A 69 3.13 -7.42 16.35
C THR A 69 2.63 -8.35 17.45
N ASN A 70 2.76 -7.94 18.73
CA ASN A 70 2.32 -8.75 19.87
C ASN A 70 0.80 -9.01 19.84
N ASP A 71 0.36 -9.98 20.62
CA ASP A 71 -1.04 -10.40 20.69
C ASP A 71 -2.01 -9.29 21.07
N ILE A 72 -1.58 -8.35 21.91
CA ILE A 72 -2.42 -7.21 22.33
C ILE A 72 -2.71 -6.31 21.13
N VAL A 73 -1.67 -5.98 20.33
CA VAL A 73 -1.82 -5.17 19.13
C VAL A 73 -2.65 -5.90 18.09
N ARG A 74 -2.38 -7.20 17.85
CA ARG A 74 -3.17 -8.01 16.91
C ARG A 74 -4.65 -8.05 17.28
N LYS A 75 -4.96 -8.35 18.55
CA LYS A 75 -6.34 -8.37 19.06
C LYS A 75 -7.00 -6.99 18.93
N LYS A 76 -6.27 -5.90 19.24
CA LYS A 76 -6.80 -4.54 19.12
C LYS A 76 -7.17 -4.19 17.67
N LEU A 77 -6.29 -4.47 16.72
CA LEU A 77 -6.53 -4.17 15.30
C LEU A 77 -7.68 -4.99 14.72
N THR A 78 -7.71 -6.30 14.98
CA THR A 78 -8.78 -7.19 14.51
C THR A 78 -10.12 -6.87 15.17
N SER A 79 -10.15 -6.53 16.46
CA SER A 79 -11.37 -6.12 17.16
C SER A 79 -11.89 -4.77 16.62
N LEU A 80 -11.00 -3.80 16.38
CA LEU A 80 -11.36 -2.52 15.79
C LEU A 80 -11.96 -2.73 14.39
N PHE A 81 -11.31 -3.53 13.54
CA PHE A 81 -11.80 -3.82 12.21
C PHE A 81 -13.14 -4.58 12.28
N LYS A 82 -13.21 -5.66 13.04
CA LYS A 82 -14.44 -6.46 13.21
C LYS A 82 -15.61 -5.62 13.73
N GLY A 83 -15.38 -4.75 14.71
CA GLY A 83 -16.42 -3.88 15.25
C GLY A 83 -17.05 -2.94 14.23
N ARG A 84 -16.33 -2.62 13.15
CA ARG A 84 -16.81 -1.76 12.07
C ARG A 84 -17.32 -2.50 10.83
N TYR A 85 -16.80 -3.71 10.58
CA TYR A 85 -17.04 -4.45 9.35
C TYR A 85 -17.74 -5.80 9.56
N ALA A 86 -18.23 -6.12 10.78
CA ALA A 86 -18.83 -7.43 11.07
C ALA A 86 -20.02 -7.77 10.16
N SER A 87 -20.76 -6.78 9.68
CA SER A 87 -21.91 -6.95 8.78
C SER A 87 -21.53 -6.93 7.29
N TYR A 88 -20.27 -6.72 6.94
CA TYR A 88 -19.80 -6.76 5.56
C TYR A 88 -19.62 -8.21 5.09
N PRO A 89 -20.02 -8.54 3.85
CA PRO A 89 -20.09 -9.93 3.38
C PRO A 89 -18.75 -10.66 3.39
N TYR A 90 -17.65 -9.92 3.22
CA TYR A 90 -16.29 -10.50 3.16
C TYR A 90 -15.39 -9.99 4.29
N CYS A 91 -15.96 -9.61 5.44
CA CYS A 91 -15.21 -9.14 6.61
C CYS A 91 -14.11 -10.12 7.04
N SER A 92 -14.40 -11.43 7.05
CA SER A 92 -13.42 -12.48 7.41
C SER A 92 -12.15 -12.42 6.56
N ARG A 93 -12.29 -12.17 5.26
CA ARG A 93 -11.16 -12.04 4.33
C ARG A 93 -10.20 -10.92 4.73
N SER A 94 -10.72 -9.74 5.07
CA SER A 94 -9.88 -8.62 5.53
C SER A 94 -9.25 -8.88 6.90
N LEU A 95 -9.95 -9.58 7.79
CA LEU A 95 -9.40 -10.01 9.10
C LEU A 95 -8.24 -11.00 8.93
N GLU A 96 -8.37 -11.96 7.99
CA GLU A 96 -7.29 -12.90 7.64
C GLU A 96 -6.07 -12.18 7.10
N ILE A 97 -6.25 -11.18 6.22
CA ILE A 97 -5.16 -10.34 5.70
C ILE A 97 -4.45 -9.62 6.85
N ILE A 98 -5.20 -8.98 7.77
CA ILE A 98 -4.62 -8.29 8.93
C ILE A 98 -3.82 -9.28 9.78
N ASN A 99 -4.39 -10.42 10.14
CA ASN A 99 -3.74 -11.42 10.97
C ASN A 99 -2.49 -11.99 10.30
N TYR A 100 -2.58 -12.39 9.03
CA TYR A 100 -1.44 -12.94 8.30
C TYR A 100 -0.29 -11.94 8.18
N SER A 101 -0.60 -10.67 7.92
CA SER A 101 0.43 -9.62 7.81
C SER A 101 1.21 -9.43 9.10
N LEU A 102 0.56 -9.61 10.25
CA LEU A 102 1.16 -9.39 11.57
C LEU A 102 1.85 -10.63 12.16
N GLN A 103 1.84 -11.76 11.49
CA GLN A 103 2.53 -12.97 11.91
C GLN A 103 4.03 -12.90 11.60
N VAL A 104 4.70 -11.85 12.05
CA VAL A 104 6.15 -11.61 11.89
C VAL A 104 6.74 -11.39 13.27
N GLY A 105 7.54 -12.36 13.73
CA GLY A 105 8.07 -12.36 15.10
C GLY A 105 6.98 -12.52 16.18
N ALA A 106 7.39 -12.61 17.43
CA ALA A 106 6.47 -12.78 18.56
C ALA A 106 5.87 -11.43 18.99
N ASP A 107 6.72 -10.44 19.25
CA ASP A 107 6.33 -9.15 19.83
C ASP A 107 6.56 -7.96 18.89
N GLU A 108 7.53 -8.08 18.01
CA GLU A 108 7.87 -7.05 17.02
C GLU A 108 8.23 -7.65 15.66
N GLY A 109 7.90 -6.92 14.60
CA GLY A 109 8.25 -7.27 13.23
C GLY A 109 8.94 -6.12 12.49
N ASN A 110 9.80 -6.46 11.54
CA ASN A 110 10.34 -5.47 10.62
C ASN A 110 9.20 -4.92 9.75
N LEU A 111 9.19 -3.61 9.51
CA LEU A 111 8.17 -2.96 8.69
C LEU A 111 8.09 -3.57 7.28
N ILE A 112 9.24 -3.88 6.68
CA ILE A 112 9.31 -4.46 5.33
C ILE A 112 8.74 -5.88 5.31
N ASP A 113 9.06 -6.71 6.31
CA ASP A 113 8.54 -8.08 6.39
C ASP A 113 7.01 -8.08 6.53
N ILE A 114 6.46 -7.18 7.37
CA ILE A 114 5.01 -7.01 7.51
C ILE A 114 4.39 -6.57 6.19
N TYR A 115 5.05 -5.65 5.47
CA TYR A 115 4.56 -5.18 4.17
C TYR A 115 4.60 -6.29 3.11
N ILE A 116 5.67 -7.08 3.03
CA ILE A 116 5.77 -8.23 2.12
C ILE A 116 4.66 -9.24 2.42
N ARG A 117 4.46 -9.60 3.68
CA ARG A 117 3.37 -10.50 4.07
C ARG A 117 1.99 -9.93 3.75
N PHE A 118 1.81 -8.62 3.89
CA PHE A 118 0.56 -7.98 3.45
C PHE A 118 0.33 -8.15 1.94
N LEU A 119 1.37 -7.98 1.11
CA LEU A 119 1.27 -8.24 -0.32
C LEU A 119 1.00 -9.71 -0.64
N ASP A 120 1.61 -10.63 0.10
CA ASP A 120 1.35 -12.07 -0.05
C ASP A 120 -0.09 -12.44 0.34
N ALA A 121 -0.63 -11.82 1.40
CA ALA A 121 -2.03 -12.00 1.76
C ALA A 121 -2.99 -11.53 0.65
N LEU A 122 -2.66 -10.44 -0.04
CA LEU A 122 -3.43 -9.97 -1.19
C LEU A 122 -3.35 -10.94 -2.39
N ARG A 123 -2.19 -11.55 -2.64
CA ARG A 123 -2.01 -12.61 -3.65
C ARG A 123 -2.84 -13.85 -3.30
N ASN A 124 -2.81 -14.26 -2.03
CA ASN A 124 -3.52 -15.44 -1.54
C ASN A 124 -5.05 -15.36 -1.71
N ILE A 125 -5.62 -14.16 -1.68
CA ILE A 125 -7.04 -13.96 -1.99
C ILE A 125 -7.35 -13.87 -3.49
N GLY A 126 -6.34 -14.00 -4.37
CA GLY A 126 -6.50 -14.01 -5.83
C GLY A 126 -6.33 -12.63 -6.51
N LEU A 127 -5.80 -11.61 -5.82
CA LEU A 127 -5.42 -10.36 -6.47
C LEU A 127 -4.07 -10.52 -7.19
N PRO A 128 -3.94 -10.10 -8.46
CA PRO A 128 -2.73 -10.28 -9.27
C PRO A 128 -1.67 -9.22 -8.92
N ILE A 129 -1.18 -9.25 -7.69
CA ILE A 129 -0.14 -8.33 -7.24
C ILE A 129 1.18 -8.70 -7.91
N CYS A 130 1.84 -7.74 -8.53
CA CYS A 130 3.10 -7.88 -9.25
C CYS A 130 4.25 -8.44 -8.38
N LYS A 131 5.34 -8.83 -9.03
CA LYS A 131 6.60 -9.18 -8.35
C LYS A 131 7.12 -8.00 -7.54
N THR A 132 7.81 -8.29 -6.45
CA THR A 132 8.39 -7.26 -5.58
C THR A 132 9.89 -7.45 -5.42
N VAL A 133 10.62 -6.35 -5.35
CA VAL A 133 12.06 -6.32 -5.08
C VAL A 133 12.39 -5.14 -4.15
N LEU A 134 13.36 -5.31 -3.29
CA LEU A 134 13.84 -4.23 -2.42
C LEU A 134 14.80 -3.32 -3.19
N ALA A 135 14.66 -2.01 -3.05
CA ALA A 135 15.60 -1.06 -3.64
C ALA A 135 17.01 -1.28 -3.09
N SER A 136 17.14 -1.60 -1.78
CA SER A 136 18.42 -1.93 -1.14
C SER A 136 19.13 -3.13 -1.77
N SER A 137 18.40 -4.07 -2.37
CA SER A 137 19.00 -5.22 -3.08
C SER A 137 19.49 -4.90 -4.50
N LEU A 138 18.99 -3.83 -5.09
CA LEU A 138 19.38 -3.38 -6.44
C LEU A 138 20.55 -2.39 -6.40
N ILE A 139 20.69 -1.63 -5.32
CA ILE A 139 21.68 -0.56 -5.18
C ILE A 139 22.88 -1.07 -4.39
N LYS A 140 24.09 -0.94 -4.97
CA LYS A 140 25.32 -1.25 -4.25
C LYS A 140 25.54 -0.24 -3.11
N GLU A 141 26.19 -0.67 -2.03
CA GLU A 141 26.50 0.19 -0.87
C GLU A 141 27.27 1.45 -1.28
N SER A 142 28.21 1.33 -2.25
CA SER A 142 28.99 2.43 -2.80
C SER A 142 28.15 3.47 -3.59
N GLU A 143 26.95 3.09 -4.03
CA GLU A 143 26.04 3.94 -4.82
C GLU A 143 24.94 4.59 -3.97
N LYS A 144 24.79 4.16 -2.72
CA LYS A 144 23.64 4.47 -1.85
C LYS A 144 23.38 5.96 -1.64
N TYR A 145 24.43 6.79 -1.70
CA TYR A 145 24.36 8.25 -1.53
C TYR A 145 24.74 9.04 -2.79
N SER A 146 24.98 8.34 -3.90
CA SER A 146 25.41 8.96 -5.15
C SER A 146 24.27 9.58 -5.95
N PHE A 147 23.04 9.20 -5.65
CA PHE A 147 21.84 9.60 -6.40
C PHE A 147 20.77 10.14 -5.46
N SER A 148 20.01 11.14 -5.93
CA SER A 148 18.85 11.69 -5.25
C SER A 148 17.73 11.99 -6.24
N GLY A 149 16.51 12.16 -5.75
CA GLY A 149 15.36 12.54 -6.59
C GLY A 149 15.18 11.65 -7.81
N VAL A 150 15.10 12.25 -8.99
CA VAL A 150 14.86 11.59 -10.28
C VAL A 150 16.00 10.66 -10.67
N ASP A 151 17.26 11.05 -10.39
CA ASP A 151 18.41 10.20 -10.73
C ASP A 151 18.40 8.87 -9.99
N MET A 152 17.94 8.87 -8.74
CA MET A 152 17.74 7.61 -8.00
C MET A 152 16.66 6.74 -8.66
N VAL A 153 15.54 7.35 -9.07
CA VAL A 153 14.49 6.62 -9.80
C VAL A 153 15.03 6.04 -11.09
N ASN A 154 15.76 6.83 -11.88
CA ASN A 154 16.39 6.40 -13.13
C ASN A 154 17.39 5.25 -12.92
N ASN A 155 18.20 5.31 -11.84
CA ASN A 155 19.12 4.23 -11.50
C ASN A 155 18.36 2.92 -11.20
N LEU A 156 17.28 2.99 -10.42
CA LEU A 156 16.44 1.82 -10.11
C LEU A 156 15.75 1.26 -11.37
N LEU A 157 15.20 2.12 -12.23
CA LEU A 157 14.58 1.73 -13.48
C LEU A 157 15.58 1.02 -14.42
N ASN A 158 16.79 1.56 -14.54
CA ASN A 158 17.86 0.96 -15.31
C ASN A 158 18.27 -0.42 -14.76
N LYS A 159 18.50 -0.53 -13.46
CA LYS A 159 18.90 -1.79 -12.79
C LYS A 159 17.83 -2.87 -12.86
N SER A 160 16.57 -2.48 -12.98
CA SER A 160 15.44 -3.41 -13.17
C SER A 160 15.10 -3.68 -14.64
N ASN A 161 15.84 -3.10 -15.60
CA ASN A 161 15.57 -3.16 -17.03
C ASN A 161 14.13 -2.74 -17.37
N ALA A 162 13.62 -1.70 -16.72
CA ALA A 162 12.26 -1.24 -16.91
C ALA A 162 12.12 -0.43 -18.19
N ASP A 163 11.13 -0.78 -19.02
CA ASP A 163 10.75 -0.03 -20.22
C ASP A 163 9.72 1.05 -19.94
N CYS A 164 8.93 0.88 -18.86
CA CYS A 164 7.85 1.77 -18.49
C CYS A 164 7.91 2.09 -17.00
N TYR A 165 7.61 3.35 -16.66
CA TYR A 165 7.47 3.81 -15.28
C TYR A 165 6.01 4.16 -14.98
N TYR A 166 5.38 3.40 -14.10
CA TYR A 166 4.05 3.70 -13.57
C TYR A 166 4.20 4.65 -12.38
N ALA A 167 3.86 5.91 -12.60
CA ALA A 167 4.07 6.98 -11.64
C ALA A 167 2.74 7.43 -11.00
N ALA A 168 2.78 7.78 -9.72
CA ALA A 168 1.64 8.40 -9.05
C ALA A 168 1.37 9.80 -9.62
N GLN A 169 0.11 10.26 -9.56
CA GLN A 169 -0.30 11.57 -10.08
C GLN A 169 0.58 12.74 -9.60
N ASN A 170 0.99 12.71 -8.33
CA ASN A 170 1.83 13.76 -7.76
C ASN A 170 3.28 13.74 -8.26
N THR A 171 3.69 12.73 -9.00
CA THR A 171 5.07 12.63 -9.52
C THR A 171 5.42 13.78 -10.45
N ILE A 172 4.46 14.27 -11.23
CA ILE A 172 4.64 15.43 -12.13
C ILE A 172 4.97 16.74 -11.39
N ASN A 173 4.68 16.81 -10.09
CA ASN A 173 5.02 17.98 -9.26
C ASN A 173 6.51 18.02 -8.88
N TYR A 174 7.24 16.91 -9.07
CA TYR A 174 8.64 16.78 -8.66
C TYR A 174 9.60 16.73 -9.84
N ALA A 175 9.13 16.26 -11.02
CA ALA A 175 9.94 16.12 -12.20
C ALA A 175 9.08 16.03 -13.46
N GLU A 176 9.59 16.52 -14.58
CA GLU A 176 8.95 16.36 -15.87
C GLU A 176 9.13 14.92 -16.39
N ARG A 177 8.21 14.47 -17.25
CA ARG A 177 8.29 13.11 -17.85
C ARG A 177 9.61 12.88 -18.62
N SER A 178 10.12 13.91 -19.26
CA SER A 178 11.38 13.89 -20.01
C SER A 178 12.63 13.62 -19.17
N GLU A 179 12.55 13.83 -17.85
CA GLU A 179 13.67 13.55 -16.94
C GLU A 179 13.82 12.07 -16.62
N TYR A 180 12.78 11.25 -16.86
CA TYR A 180 12.83 9.81 -16.64
C TYR A 180 13.40 9.07 -17.85
N ARG A 181 14.44 8.28 -17.61
CA ARG A 181 15.21 7.57 -18.66
C ARG A 181 14.60 6.20 -18.99
N VAL A 182 13.32 6.19 -19.37
CA VAL A 182 12.56 5.00 -19.81
C VAL A 182 11.79 5.32 -21.07
N LYS A 183 11.37 4.29 -21.82
CA LYS A 183 10.62 4.46 -23.07
C LYS A 183 9.26 5.14 -22.84
N LYS A 184 8.62 4.89 -21.69
CA LYS A 184 7.29 5.37 -21.40
C LYS A 184 7.13 5.72 -19.92
N VAL A 185 6.53 6.87 -19.64
CA VAL A 185 6.09 7.24 -18.29
C VAL A 185 4.57 7.37 -18.32
N LEU A 186 3.90 6.57 -17.52
CA LEU A 186 2.45 6.58 -17.35
C LEU A 186 2.09 7.18 -15.99
N ILE A 187 1.27 8.21 -16.00
CA ILE A 187 0.79 8.88 -14.78
C ILE A 187 -0.59 8.35 -14.43
N GLN A 188 -0.74 7.90 -13.21
CA GLN A 188 -2.01 7.41 -12.70
C GLN A 188 -3.03 8.56 -12.49
N GLU A 189 -4.20 8.43 -13.08
CA GLU A 189 -5.38 9.21 -12.73
C GLU A 189 -6.40 8.27 -12.10
N PHE A 190 -6.46 8.26 -10.77
CA PHE A 190 -7.36 7.39 -10.02
C PHE A 190 -8.51 8.20 -9.42
N SER A 191 -9.72 7.90 -9.87
CA SER A 191 -10.97 8.47 -9.35
C SER A 191 -11.84 7.34 -8.82
N GLN A 192 -11.80 7.12 -7.51
CA GLN A 192 -12.45 5.97 -6.89
C GLN A 192 -13.96 5.96 -7.18
N LYS A 193 -14.42 4.87 -7.80
CA LYS A 193 -15.84 4.57 -7.99
C LYS A 193 -16.46 4.12 -6.69
N SER A 194 -17.72 4.49 -6.49
CA SER A 194 -18.48 4.06 -5.32
C SER A 194 -18.78 2.56 -5.38
N TYR A 195 -18.81 1.96 -4.23
CA TYR A 195 -19.31 0.61 -3.95
C TYR A 195 -20.09 0.66 -2.65
N TYR A 196 -20.83 -0.38 -2.34
CA TYR A 196 -21.67 -0.39 -1.15
C TYR A 196 -20.83 -0.33 0.13
N GLN A 197 -21.06 0.68 0.96
CA GLN A 197 -20.51 0.86 2.29
C GLN A 197 -21.65 0.86 3.31
N ILE A 198 -21.63 -0.07 4.28
CA ILE A 198 -22.70 -0.23 5.26
C ILE A 198 -22.78 1.02 6.17
N GLY A 199 -24.00 1.45 6.47
CA GLY A 199 -24.28 2.62 7.30
C GLY A 199 -24.29 3.94 6.53
N LEU A 200 -23.99 3.90 5.23
CA LEU A 200 -24.21 5.02 4.31
C LEU A 200 -25.43 4.74 3.47
N LYS A 201 -26.33 5.73 3.32
CA LYS A 201 -27.38 5.68 2.30
C LYS A 201 -26.70 5.57 0.94
N THR A 202 -27.27 4.81 0.03
CA THR A 202 -26.75 4.46 -1.31
C THR A 202 -26.46 5.64 -2.25
N GLU A 203 -26.50 6.87 -1.75
CA GLU A 203 -26.21 8.06 -2.54
C GLU A 203 -24.69 8.25 -2.63
N GLU A 204 -24.17 8.43 -3.84
CA GLU A 204 -22.75 8.73 -4.14
C GLU A 204 -22.17 9.87 -3.29
N LYS A 205 -23.00 10.79 -2.83
CA LYS A 205 -22.63 11.93 -1.98
C LYS A 205 -22.05 11.54 -0.61
N ASN A 206 -22.34 10.35 -0.12
CA ASN A 206 -21.93 9.87 1.20
C ASN A 206 -20.77 8.86 1.13
N PHE A 207 -20.34 8.48 -0.07
CA PHE A 207 -19.27 7.51 -0.24
C PHE A 207 -17.94 8.05 0.31
N ILE A 208 -17.34 7.33 1.25
CA ILE A 208 -16.04 7.69 1.83
C ILE A 208 -14.92 7.14 0.93
N LYS A 209 -14.20 8.06 0.28
CA LYS A 209 -13.10 7.76 -0.65
C LYS A 209 -11.75 7.58 0.06
N ASN A 210 -10.80 7.02 -0.65
CA ASN A 210 -9.38 6.94 -0.24
C ASN A 210 -9.13 6.17 1.06
N LEU A 211 -9.99 5.21 1.37
CA LEU A 211 -9.81 4.27 2.46
C LEU A 211 -8.75 3.21 2.12
N SER A 212 -8.36 2.46 3.14
CA SER A 212 -7.60 1.23 2.98
C SER A 212 -8.30 0.29 2.00
N CYS A 213 -7.52 -0.44 1.20
CA CYS A 213 -8.07 -1.50 0.33
C CYS A 213 -8.80 -2.62 1.12
N LEU A 214 -8.57 -2.71 2.43
CA LEU A 214 -9.34 -3.64 3.29
C LEU A 214 -10.84 -3.32 3.29
N ASP A 215 -11.23 -2.06 3.04
CA ASP A 215 -12.64 -1.64 2.96
C ASP A 215 -13.33 -2.27 1.73
N ILE A 216 -12.76 -2.11 0.54
CA ILE A 216 -13.31 -2.71 -0.69
C ILE A 216 -13.22 -4.25 -0.64
N ILE A 217 -12.16 -4.81 -0.05
CA ILE A 217 -11.97 -6.26 0.11
C ILE A 217 -13.03 -6.86 1.05
N ALA A 218 -13.45 -6.13 2.07
CA ALA A 218 -14.54 -6.56 2.95
C ALA A 218 -15.91 -6.43 2.28
N SER A 219 -16.04 -5.56 1.27
CA SER A 219 -17.31 -5.19 0.63
C SER A 219 -17.66 -6.03 -0.60
N LEU A 220 -16.66 -6.39 -1.42
CA LEU A 220 -16.88 -6.96 -2.76
C LEU A 220 -16.19 -8.32 -2.95
N PRO A 221 -16.70 -9.19 -3.84
CA PRO A 221 -15.95 -10.36 -4.32
C PRO A 221 -14.73 -9.91 -5.14
N VAL A 222 -13.72 -10.77 -5.28
CA VAL A 222 -12.42 -10.41 -5.88
C VAL A 222 -12.56 -9.94 -7.32
N GLU A 223 -13.45 -10.54 -8.08
CA GLU A 223 -13.74 -10.20 -9.48
C GLU A 223 -14.29 -8.78 -9.59
N GLU A 224 -15.25 -8.42 -8.73
CA GLU A 224 -15.83 -7.07 -8.69
C GLU A 224 -14.85 -6.03 -8.16
N ILE A 225 -13.91 -6.41 -7.27
CA ILE A 225 -12.81 -5.52 -6.86
C ILE A 225 -11.97 -5.13 -8.07
N LYS A 226 -11.57 -6.10 -8.90
CA LYS A 226 -10.78 -5.84 -10.11
C LYS A 226 -11.51 -4.92 -11.06
N GLU A 227 -12.78 -5.21 -11.35
CA GLU A 227 -13.61 -4.39 -12.23
C GLU A 227 -13.76 -2.95 -11.68
N ASN A 228 -14.05 -2.78 -10.39
CA ASN A 228 -14.16 -1.47 -9.77
C ASN A 228 -12.86 -0.66 -9.88
N LEU A 229 -11.72 -1.31 -9.65
CA LEU A 229 -10.41 -0.68 -9.76
C LEU A 229 -10.07 -0.31 -11.21
N ASP A 230 -10.45 -1.12 -12.19
CA ASP A 230 -10.24 -0.83 -13.63
C ASP A 230 -11.06 0.40 -14.05
N ILE A 231 -12.34 0.45 -13.70
CA ILE A 231 -13.20 1.61 -13.97
C ILE A 231 -12.70 2.88 -13.26
N SER A 232 -12.10 2.72 -12.08
CA SER A 232 -11.62 3.83 -11.25
C SER A 232 -10.30 4.42 -11.72
N ASN A 233 -9.58 3.74 -12.59
CA ASN A 233 -8.19 4.05 -12.91
C ASN A 233 -7.98 4.37 -14.39
N ASN A 234 -7.14 5.35 -14.64
CA ASN A 234 -6.69 5.70 -15.99
C ASN A 234 -5.19 6.00 -15.96
N TRP A 235 -4.47 5.57 -17.02
CA TRP A 235 -3.05 5.83 -17.21
C TRP A 235 -2.86 6.76 -18.41
N LYS A 236 -2.23 7.90 -18.20
CA LYS A 236 -1.92 8.89 -19.24
C LYS A 236 -0.42 9.06 -19.45
#